data_0c1282f9171ffab780c6f40fcd83ad41
#
_entry.id   0c1282f9171ffab780c6f40fcd83ad41
#
_cell.length_a   1.000
_cell.length_b   1.000
_cell.length_c   1.000
_cell.angle_alpha   90.00
_cell.angle_beta   90.00
_cell.angle_gamma   90.00
#
_symmetry.space_group_name_H-M   'P 1'
#
loop_
_entity.id
_entity.type
_entity.pdbx_description
1 polymer ?
#
loop_
_entity_poly.entity_id
_entity_poly.type
_entity_poly.pdbx_seq_one_letter_code
_entity_poly.pdbx_strand_id
1 'polypeptide(L)'
;MKYKTLIIIAILFCPSCKNKSDQPDAYGNFEATEVIVSAETSGRILQFNPVEGTEIEKGAEIALIDTTLFHLQNAEINAGMRSVITHIGSINAQNDILDQQISNLNINIARIENMMKDEAATKKQYDDLAGQTAVLRKQIAANNTQKASVAAELLVYQSKKATLNEQITRSRVKSPLAGTIIEKYSEAGEMTAAGKPLVKIADLSLVKLKVYVSGAQLGLLKLGQQCKVRTDNGKKGYNIFGGTINYISGKAEFTPKIIQTKEERVTFVYAVTIDVKNDGTIKSGMPGEAIF
;
A
#
# COMPACT_ATOMS: atom_id res chain seq x y z
N MET A 1 6.44 66.95 80.78
CA MET A 1 5.99 67.08 79.42
C MET A 1 6.26 65.72 78.70
N LYS A 2 5.17 65.07 78.30
CA LYS A 2 5.16 63.66 77.83
C LYS A 2 5.06 63.66 76.32
N TYR A 3 6.06 63.09 75.60
CA TYR A 3 5.95 62.85 74.20
C TYR A 3 5.52 61.38 73.97
N LYS A 4 4.34 61.20 73.41
CA LYS A 4 3.83 59.91 72.98
C LYS A 4 4.38 59.64 71.57
N THR A 5 5.28 58.70 71.48
CA THR A 5 5.81 58.16 70.17
C THR A 5 4.78 57.24 69.55
N LEU A 6 4.17 57.63 68.44
CA LEU A 6 3.24 56.84 67.65
C LEU A 6 4.03 55.96 66.71
N ILE A 7 4.10 54.62 66.94
CA ILE A 7 4.69 53.65 66.08
C ILE A 7 3.68 53.27 64.99
N ILE A 8 3.90 53.68 63.72
CA ILE A 8 3.12 53.24 62.57
C ILE A 8 3.72 51.96 62.08
N ILE A 9 3.01 50.85 62.31
CA ILE A 9 3.36 49.53 61.69
C ILE A 9 2.85 49.54 60.27
N ALA A 10 3.77 49.75 59.32
CA ALA A 10 3.51 49.54 57.89
C ALA A 10 3.53 48.05 57.59
N ILE A 11 2.34 47.45 57.49
CA ILE A 11 2.19 46.07 57.01
C ILE A 11 2.48 46.04 55.50
N LEU A 12 3.67 45.54 55.12
CA LEU A 12 4.01 45.23 53.72
C LEU A 12 3.10 44.06 53.26
N PHE A 13 2.07 44.39 52.52
CA PHE A 13 1.37 43.43 51.71
C PHE A 13 2.29 43.06 50.51
N CYS A 14 3.08 42.00 50.62
CA CYS A 14 3.69 41.35 49.49
C CYS A 14 2.60 40.58 48.76
N PRO A 15 2.23 40.90 47.51
CA PRO A 15 1.45 40.02 46.70
C PRO A 15 2.31 38.80 46.42
N SER A 16 2.06 37.70 47.11
CA SER A 16 2.56 36.39 46.76
C SER A 16 1.97 36.04 45.36
N CYS A 17 2.66 36.42 44.33
CA CYS A 17 2.46 35.80 43.00
C CYS A 17 2.72 34.31 43.20
N LYS A 18 1.66 33.53 43.44
CA LYS A 18 1.69 32.11 43.16
C LYS A 18 1.99 31.98 41.66
N ASN A 19 3.27 31.82 41.32
CA ASN A 19 3.63 31.23 40.06
C ASN A 19 2.82 29.95 39.97
N LYS A 20 1.87 29.89 39.02
CA LYS A 20 1.20 28.66 38.64
C LYS A 20 2.36 27.69 38.39
N SER A 21 2.50 26.72 39.30
CA SER A 21 3.61 25.79 39.28
C SER A 21 3.73 25.24 37.87
N ASP A 22 4.93 25.25 37.30
CA ASP A 22 5.30 24.71 35.99
C ASP A 22 5.22 23.17 36.02
N GLN A 23 4.24 22.64 36.78
CA GLN A 23 3.97 21.23 36.93
C GLN A 23 3.13 20.74 35.73
N PRO A 24 3.50 19.61 35.14
CA PRO A 24 2.74 19.05 34.06
C PRO A 24 1.38 18.55 34.51
N ASP A 25 0.38 18.73 33.66
CA ASP A 25 -1.00 18.31 33.92
C ASP A 25 -1.21 16.81 33.64
N ALA A 26 -0.40 16.22 32.75
CA ALA A 26 -0.49 14.82 32.38
C ALA A 26 0.86 14.26 31.90
N TYR A 27 1.02 12.96 32.07
CA TYR A 27 2.21 12.20 31.70
C TYR A 27 1.85 11.09 30.74
N GLY A 28 2.80 10.73 29.86
CA GLY A 28 2.62 9.64 28.92
C GLY A 28 3.86 9.32 28.11
N ASN A 29 3.69 8.57 27.04
CA ASN A 29 4.77 8.17 26.15
C ASN A 29 4.48 8.61 24.72
N PHE A 30 5.55 8.90 24.00
CA PHE A 30 5.46 9.15 22.56
C PHE A 30 5.32 7.84 21.79
N GLU A 31 4.38 7.85 20.87
CA GLU A 31 4.16 6.78 19.90
C GLU A 31 4.37 7.34 18.50
N ALA A 32 4.93 6.54 17.59
CA ALA A 32 5.02 6.86 16.18
C ALA A 32 4.01 6.03 15.37
N THR A 33 3.67 6.48 14.18
CA THR A 33 2.91 5.64 13.25
C THR A 33 3.87 4.62 12.65
N GLU A 34 3.71 3.36 13.02
CA GLU A 34 4.56 2.25 12.59
C GLU A 34 3.86 1.41 11.54
N VAL A 35 4.61 1.00 10.52
CA VAL A 35 4.15 0.08 9.47
C VAL A 35 5.12 -1.08 9.37
N ILE A 36 4.59 -2.29 9.45
CA ILE A 36 5.35 -3.51 9.19
C ILE A 36 5.24 -3.82 7.70
N VAL A 37 6.37 -3.76 7.00
CA VAL A 37 6.47 -4.15 5.60
C VAL A 37 6.78 -5.64 5.54
N SER A 38 5.91 -6.38 4.87
CA SER A 38 6.02 -7.84 4.75
C SER A 38 6.30 -8.24 3.30
N ALA A 39 6.87 -9.44 3.11
CA ALA A 39 7.03 -10.03 1.80
C ALA A 39 5.64 -10.30 1.17
N GLU A 40 5.48 -10.00 -0.12
CA GLU A 40 4.26 -10.30 -0.87
C GLU A 40 4.37 -11.60 -1.67
N THR A 41 5.60 -12.10 -1.87
CA THR A 41 5.89 -13.34 -2.59
C THR A 41 6.79 -14.24 -1.74
N SER A 42 6.82 -15.53 -2.09
CA SER A 42 7.70 -16.50 -1.45
C SER A 42 8.95 -16.73 -2.28
N GLY A 43 10.11 -16.86 -1.63
CA GLY A 43 11.39 -17.11 -2.29
C GLY A 43 12.58 -16.78 -1.40
N ARG A 44 13.79 -16.88 -1.95
CA ARG A 44 15.01 -16.44 -1.27
C ARG A 44 15.17 -14.91 -1.42
N ILE A 45 15.53 -14.24 -0.36
CA ILE A 45 15.89 -12.83 -0.39
C ILE A 45 17.28 -12.69 -1.01
N LEU A 46 17.36 -12.14 -2.22
CA LEU A 46 18.62 -11.94 -2.95
C LEU A 46 19.36 -10.69 -2.48
N GLN A 47 18.58 -9.61 -2.20
CA GLN A 47 19.10 -8.34 -1.71
C GLN A 47 18.21 -7.85 -0.59
N PHE A 48 18.84 -7.27 0.43
CA PHE A 48 18.16 -6.70 1.59
C PHE A 48 18.97 -5.48 2.05
N ASN A 49 18.45 -4.28 1.80
CA ASN A 49 19.20 -3.03 1.97
C ASN A 49 18.92 -2.28 3.29
N PRO A 50 17.87 -2.59 4.09
CA PRO A 50 17.53 -1.83 5.27
C PRO A 50 18.65 -1.87 6.32
N VAL A 51 18.90 -0.69 6.93
CA VAL A 51 19.79 -0.54 8.10
C VAL A 51 18.96 0.11 9.20
N GLU A 52 18.93 -0.48 10.38
CA GLU A 52 18.19 0.05 11.53
C GLU A 52 18.72 1.44 11.92
N GLY A 53 17.78 2.34 12.22
CA GLY A 53 18.08 3.73 12.56
C GLY A 53 18.31 4.65 11.36
N THR A 54 18.31 4.16 10.12
CA THR A 54 18.44 4.99 8.92
C THR A 54 17.09 5.42 8.37
N GLU A 55 17.06 6.57 7.70
CA GLU A 55 15.89 7.05 6.99
C GLU A 55 15.72 6.33 5.65
N ILE A 56 14.47 6.10 5.28
CA ILE A 56 14.09 5.53 3.98
C ILE A 56 13.00 6.38 3.34
N GLU A 57 13.10 6.58 2.03
CA GLU A 57 12.08 7.29 1.25
C GLU A 57 10.94 6.36 0.85
N LYS A 58 9.75 6.94 0.64
CA LYS A 58 8.61 6.22 0.06
C LYS A 58 8.97 5.69 -1.33
N GLY A 59 8.73 4.39 -1.55
CA GLY A 59 9.02 3.71 -2.82
C GLY A 59 10.46 3.19 -2.94
N ALA A 60 11.34 3.49 -1.99
CA ALA A 60 12.69 2.91 -1.96
C ALA A 60 12.64 1.38 -1.81
N GLU A 61 13.55 0.67 -2.48
CA GLU A 61 13.61 -0.78 -2.47
C GLU A 61 14.18 -1.29 -1.14
N ILE A 62 13.41 -2.13 -0.47
CA ILE A 62 13.74 -2.78 0.80
C ILE A 62 14.40 -4.12 0.54
N ALA A 63 13.77 -4.94 -0.30
CA ALA A 63 14.21 -6.30 -0.57
C ALA A 63 13.94 -6.69 -2.02
N LEU A 64 14.80 -7.54 -2.56
CA LEU A 64 14.57 -8.26 -3.81
C LEU A 64 14.46 -9.75 -3.50
N ILE A 65 13.30 -10.32 -3.77
CA ILE A 65 13.05 -11.77 -3.65
C ILE A 65 13.34 -12.43 -5.01
N ASP A 66 13.87 -13.64 -5.00
CA ASP A 66 14.26 -14.39 -6.20
C ASP A 66 13.08 -14.58 -7.16
N THR A 67 13.26 -14.09 -8.38
CA THR A 67 12.27 -14.15 -9.47
C THR A 67 12.62 -15.15 -10.55
N THR A 68 13.67 -15.96 -10.37
CA THR A 68 14.17 -16.89 -11.39
C THR A 68 13.08 -17.84 -11.89
N LEU A 69 12.31 -18.41 -10.96
CA LEU A 69 11.19 -19.29 -11.31
C LEU A 69 10.13 -18.56 -12.16
N PHE A 70 9.79 -17.33 -11.79
CA PHE A 70 8.82 -16.52 -12.53
C PHE A 70 9.30 -16.18 -13.94
N HIS A 71 10.59 -15.92 -14.12
CA HIS A 71 11.18 -15.70 -15.45
C HIS A 71 11.14 -16.97 -16.33
N LEU A 72 11.37 -18.14 -15.76
CA LEU A 72 11.23 -19.41 -16.47
C LEU A 72 9.78 -19.67 -16.89
N GLN A 73 8.82 -19.45 -15.99
CA GLN A 73 7.39 -19.56 -16.31
C GLN A 73 6.96 -18.54 -17.39
N ASN A 74 7.52 -17.31 -17.37
CA ASN A 74 7.27 -16.31 -18.40
C ASN A 74 7.78 -16.79 -19.78
N ALA A 75 8.94 -17.44 -19.82
CA ALA A 75 9.47 -18.03 -21.06
C ALA A 75 8.54 -19.15 -21.60
N GLU A 76 8.01 -20.01 -20.73
CA GLU A 76 7.04 -21.05 -21.08
C GLU A 76 5.74 -20.44 -21.64
N ILE A 77 5.16 -19.45 -20.94
CA ILE A 77 3.95 -18.73 -21.40
C ILE A 77 4.19 -18.12 -22.79
N ASN A 78 5.35 -17.46 -22.99
CA ASN A 78 5.68 -16.85 -24.28
C ASN A 78 5.84 -17.91 -25.40
N ALA A 79 6.35 -19.11 -25.08
CA ALA A 79 6.40 -20.22 -26.02
C ALA A 79 5.00 -20.71 -26.40
N GLY A 80 4.10 -20.87 -25.41
CA GLY A 80 2.70 -21.20 -25.63
C GLY A 80 1.99 -20.18 -26.53
N MET A 81 2.17 -18.87 -26.23
CA MET A 81 1.63 -17.79 -27.07
C MET A 81 2.09 -17.87 -28.51
N ARG A 82 3.39 -18.15 -28.75
CA ARG A 82 3.93 -18.31 -30.13
C ARG A 82 3.28 -19.47 -30.83
N SER A 83 3.08 -20.61 -30.16
CA SER A 83 2.39 -21.77 -30.72
C SER A 83 0.98 -21.44 -31.18
N VAL A 84 0.20 -20.75 -30.34
CA VAL A 84 -1.16 -20.30 -30.67
C VAL A 84 -1.16 -19.35 -31.88
N ILE A 85 -0.26 -18.37 -31.91
CA ILE A 85 -0.12 -17.43 -33.03
C ILE A 85 0.20 -18.16 -34.34
N THR A 86 1.09 -19.17 -34.30
CA THR A 86 1.42 -19.99 -35.47
C THR A 86 0.19 -20.77 -35.94
N HIS A 87 -0.61 -21.31 -35.04
CA HIS A 87 -1.86 -22.01 -35.36
C HIS A 87 -2.88 -21.07 -36.05
N ILE A 88 -3.05 -19.85 -35.55
CA ILE A 88 -3.87 -18.81 -36.21
C ILE A 88 -3.34 -18.52 -37.61
N GLY A 89 -2.01 -18.42 -37.79
CA GLY A 89 -1.37 -18.25 -39.08
C GLY A 89 -1.68 -19.38 -40.06
N SER A 90 -1.66 -20.64 -39.59
CA SER A 90 -2.02 -21.82 -40.39
C SER A 90 -3.47 -21.77 -40.86
N ILE A 91 -4.42 -21.39 -39.98
CA ILE A 91 -5.85 -21.24 -40.34
C ILE A 91 -6.03 -20.14 -41.39
N ASN A 92 -5.34 -19.00 -41.23
CA ASN A 92 -5.37 -17.92 -42.21
C ASN A 92 -4.87 -18.40 -43.59
N ALA A 93 -3.72 -19.06 -43.63
CA ALA A 93 -3.17 -19.63 -44.91
C ALA A 93 -4.15 -20.61 -45.57
N GLN A 94 -4.86 -21.41 -44.78
CA GLN A 94 -5.91 -22.30 -45.28
C GLN A 94 -7.12 -21.53 -45.85
N ASN A 95 -7.54 -20.44 -45.22
CA ASN A 95 -8.59 -19.57 -45.74
C ASN A 95 -8.13 -18.89 -47.07
N ASP A 96 -6.88 -18.43 -47.15
CA ASP A 96 -6.35 -17.80 -48.34
C ASP A 96 -6.39 -18.77 -49.56
N ILE A 97 -6.13 -20.09 -49.35
CA ILE A 97 -6.28 -21.10 -50.37
C ILE A 97 -7.74 -21.23 -50.82
N LEU A 98 -8.69 -21.27 -49.87
CA LEU A 98 -10.10 -21.37 -50.19
C LEU A 98 -10.63 -20.13 -50.92
N ASP A 99 -10.15 -18.93 -50.52
CA ASP A 99 -10.49 -17.66 -51.18
C ASP A 99 -9.95 -17.64 -52.64
N GLN A 100 -8.74 -18.16 -52.90
CA GLN A 100 -8.23 -18.29 -54.23
C GLN A 100 -9.06 -19.26 -55.11
N GLN A 101 -9.54 -20.37 -54.51
CA GLN A 101 -10.44 -21.31 -55.19
C GLN A 101 -11.79 -20.64 -55.53
N ILE A 102 -12.37 -19.87 -54.61
CA ILE A 102 -13.58 -19.09 -54.84
C ILE A 102 -13.35 -18.08 -55.99
N SER A 103 -12.22 -17.39 -56.00
CA SER A 103 -11.88 -16.44 -57.06
C SER A 103 -11.86 -17.11 -58.44
N ASN A 104 -11.23 -18.29 -58.54
CA ASN A 104 -11.19 -19.07 -59.78
C ASN A 104 -12.61 -19.54 -60.21
N LEU A 105 -13.44 -20.01 -59.30
CA LEU A 105 -14.81 -20.39 -59.58
C LEU A 105 -15.67 -19.18 -60.03
N ASN A 106 -15.50 -18.00 -59.40
CA ASN A 106 -16.21 -16.79 -59.82
C ASN A 106 -15.87 -16.37 -61.26
N ILE A 107 -14.60 -16.52 -61.68
CA ILE A 107 -14.22 -16.27 -63.08
C ILE A 107 -14.93 -17.24 -64.03
N ASN A 108 -15.06 -18.53 -63.66
CA ASN A 108 -15.78 -19.52 -64.44
C ASN A 108 -17.31 -19.25 -64.44
N ILE A 109 -17.89 -18.84 -63.29
CA ILE A 109 -19.31 -18.43 -63.18
C ILE A 109 -19.60 -17.30 -64.16
N ALA A 110 -18.76 -16.23 -64.16
CA ALA A 110 -18.96 -15.09 -65.05
C ALA A 110 -18.84 -15.48 -66.53
N ARG A 111 -17.99 -16.47 -66.86
CA ARG A 111 -17.91 -17.04 -68.22
C ARG A 111 -19.16 -17.80 -68.58
N ILE A 112 -19.67 -18.67 -67.72
CA ILE A 112 -20.91 -19.42 -67.94
C ILE A 112 -22.11 -18.47 -68.05
N GLU A 113 -22.20 -17.43 -67.24
CA GLU A 113 -23.27 -16.42 -67.34
C GLU A 113 -23.29 -15.73 -68.71
N ASN A 114 -22.15 -15.44 -69.32
CA ASN A 114 -22.08 -14.87 -70.62
C ASN A 114 -22.47 -15.90 -71.69
N MET A 115 -22.00 -17.15 -71.59
CA MET A 115 -22.40 -18.25 -72.53
C MET A 115 -23.88 -18.57 -72.44
N MET A 116 -24.53 -18.42 -71.30
CA MET A 116 -25.97 -18.60 -71.13
C MET A 116 -26.76 -17.53 -71.91
N LYS A 117 -26.25 -16.28 -72.01
CA LYS A 117 -26.86 -15.25 -72.82
C LYS A 117 -26.89 -15.58 -74.30
N ASP A 118 -25.86 -16.33 -74.70
CA ASP A 118 -25.72 -16.80 -76.10
C ASP A 118 -26.30 -18.22 -76.31
N GLU A 119 -27.08 -18.72 -75.35
CA GLU A 119 -27.69 -20.07 -75.34
C GLU A 119 -26.66 -21.23 -75.42
N ALA A 120 -25.38 -20.95 -75.13
CA ALA A 120 -24.27 -21.90 -75.27
C ALA A 120 -23.91 -22.64 -73.96
N ALA A 121 -24.61 -22.34 -72.83
CA ALA A 121 -24.43 -23.01 -71.53
C ALA A 121 -25.80 -23.25 -70.86
N THR A 122 -25.81 -24.24 -69.95
CA THR A 122 -27.03 -24.64 -69.22
C THR A 122 -27.08 -24.01 -67.81
N LYS A 123 -28.33 -23.79 -67.29
CA LYS A 123 -28.51 -23.35 -65.91
C LYS A 123 -27.92 -24.33 -64.90
N LYS A 124 -27.94 -25.64 -65.20
CA LYS A 124 -27.32 -26.65 -64.35
C LYS A 124 -25.85 -26.41 -64.14
N GLN A 125 -25.09 -26.05 -65.21
CA GLN A 125 -23.67 -25.74 -65.08
C GLN A 125 -23.41 -24.52 -64.21
N TYR A 126 -24.25 -23.49 -64.27
CA TYR A 126 -24.16 -22.36 -63.37
C TYR A 126 -24.45 -22.76 -61.91
N ASP A 127 -25.56 -23.49 -61.64
CA ASP A 127 -25.98 -23.92 -60.32
C ASP A 127 -24.95 -24.82 -59.68
N ASP A 128 -24.26 -25.69 -60.42
CA ASP A 128 -23.20 -26.56 -59.95
C ASP A 128 -21.94 -25.74 -59.47
N LEU A 129 -21.53 -24.71 -60.21
CA LEU A 129 -20.43 -23.84 -59.82
C LEU A 129 -20.80 -22.93 -58.62
N ALA A 130 -22.00 -22.40 -58.63
CA ALA A 130 -22.53 -21.61 -57.51
C ALA A 130 -22.63 -22.44 -56.22
N GLY A 131 -23.06 -23.71 -56.34
CA GLY A 131 -23.08 -24.66 -55.22
C GLY A 131 -21.66 -24.95 -54.67
N GLN A 132 -20.67 -25.18 -55.54
CA GLN A 132 -19.28 -25.35 -55.13
C GLN A 132 -18.76 -24.12 -54.38
N THR A 133 -19.04 -22.91 -54.89
CA THR A 133 -18.63 -21.64 -54.22
C THR A 133 -19.30 -21.54 -52.84
N ALA A 134 -20.55 -21.89 -52.70
CA ALA A 134 -21.29 -21.86 -51.43
C ALA A 134 -20.67 -22.84 -50.41
N VAL A 135 -20.23 -24.03 -50.80
CA VAL A 135 -19.51 -24.98 -49.93
C VAL A 135 -18.20 -24.41 -49.42
N LEU A 136 -17.37 -23.83 -50.31
CA LEU A 136 -16.09 -23.23 -49.91
C LEU A 136 -16.28 -22.07 -48.90
N ARG A 137 -17.31 -21.22 -49.11
CA ARG A 137 -17.65 -20.15 -48.16
C ARG A 137 -18.06 -20.73 -46.80
N LYS A 138 -18.76 -21.87 -46.73
CA LYS A 138 -19.08 -22.55 -45.49
C LYS A 138 -17.82 -23.10 -44.78
N GLN A 139 -16.87 -23.60 -45.53
CA GLN A 139 -15.59 -24.04 -44.98
C GLN A 139 -14.81 -22.87 -44.37
N ILE A 140 -14.74 -21.71 -45.06
CA ILE A 140 -14.13 -20.49 -44.48
C ILE A 140 -14.84 -20.06 -43.18
N ALA A 141 -16.18 -20.10 -43.15
CA ALA A 141 -16.94 -19.79 -41.94
C ALA A 141 -16.60 -20.74 -40.78
N ALA A 142 -16.44 -22.05 -41.05
CA ALA A 142 -16.03 -23.04 -40.06
C ALA A 142 -14.59 -22.75 -39.55
N ASN A 143 -13.65 -22.48 -40.48
CA ASN A 143 -12.26 -22.09 -40.11
C ASN A 143 -12.23 -20.81 -39.27
N ASN A 144 -13.08 -19.82 -39.58
CA ASN A 144 -13.18 -18.58 -38.79
C ASN A 144 -13.70 -18.85 -37.36
N THR A 145 -14.62 -19.79 -37.21
CA THR A 145 -15.07 -20.24 -35.88
C THR A 145 -13.91 -20.90 -35.11
N GLN A 146 -13.15 -21.78 -35.78
CA GLN A 146 -11.94 -22.40 -35.21
C GLN A 146 -10.91 -21.35 -34.82
N LYS A 147 -10.65 -20.36 -35.70
CA LYS A 147 -9.73 -19.24 -35.45
C LYS A 147 -10.18 -18.44 -34.21
N ALA A 148 -11.48 -18.16 -34.05
CA ALA A 148 -12.00 -17.46 -32.88
C ALA A 148 -11.76 -18.25 -31.57
N SER A 149 -11.92 -19.57 -31.60
CA SER A 149 -11.61 -20.45 -30.46
C SER A 149 -10.12 -20.39 -30.09
N VAL A 150 -9.22 -20.49 -31.08
CA VAL A 150 -7.77 -20.42 -30.89
C VAL A 150 -7.35 -19.00 -30.42
N ALA A 151 -7.99 -17.95 -30.91
CA ALA A 151 -7.76 -16.59 -30.45
C ALA A 151 -8.18 -16.39 -28.98
N ALA A 152 -9.25 -17.04 -28.52
CA ALA A 152 -9.64 -17.04 -27.11
C ALA A 152 -8.57 -17.70 -26.20
N GLU A 153 -7.89 -18.75 -26.69
CA GLU A 153 -6.75 -19.35 -25.96
C GLU A 153 -5.58 -18.35 -25.80
N LEU A 154 -5.31 -17.52 -26.81
CA LEU A 154 -4.29 -16.47 -26.70
C LEU A 154 -4.58 -15.50 -25.56
N LEU A 155 -5.87 -15.13 -25.35
CA LEU A 155 -6.28 -14.26 -24.23
C LEU A 155 -6.00 -14.91 -22.87
N VAL A 156 -6.16 -16.24 -22.76
CA VAL A 156 -5.83 -16.98 -21.55
C VAL A 156 -4.34 -16.86 -21.23
N TYR A 157 -3.47 -17.06 -22.22
CA TYR A 157 -2.02 -16.89 -22.04
C TYR A 157 -1.65 -15.45 -21.68
N GLN A 158 -2.28 -14.46 -22.30
CA GLN A 158 -2.05 -13.04 -21.96
C GLN A 158 -2.43 -12.74 -20.51
N SER A 159 -3.55 -13.27 -20.02
CA SER A 159 -3.97 -13.13 -18.62
C SER A 159 -2.99 -13.79 -17.64
N LYS A 160 -2.51 -15.01 -17.97
CA LYS A 160 -1.47 -15.70 -17.18
C LYS A 160 -0.19 -14.89 -17.11
N LYS A 161 0.23 -14.30 -18.23
CA LYS A 161 1.42 -13.44 -18.31
C LYS A 161 1.26 -12.17 -17.44
N ALA A 162 0.09 -11.55 -17.46
CA ALA A 162 -0.19 -10.39 -16.63
C ALA A 162 -0.09 -10.72 -15.14
N THR A 163 -0.69 -11.83 -14.70
CA THR A 163 -0.60 -12.31 -13.30
C THR A 163 0.86 -12.56 -12.90
N LEU A 164 1.65 -13.19 -13.76
CA LEU A 164 3.04 -13.50 -13.50
C LEU A 164 3.91 -12.22 -13.40
N ASN A 165 3.67 -11.25 -14.28
CA ASN A 165 4.36 -9.96 -14.21
C ASN A 165 4.06 -9.21 -12.91
N GLU A 166 2.84 -9.30 -12.40
CA GLU A 166 2.48 -8.74 -11.09
C GLU A 166 3.25 -9.42 -9.96
N GLN A 167 3.41 -10.75 -10.00
CA GLN A 167 4.22 -11.47 -9.01
C GLN A 167 5.70 -11.05 -9.06
N ILE A 168 6.26 -10.84 -10.25
CA ILE A 168 7.62 -10.31 -10.43
C ILE A 168 7.73 -8.91 -9.85
N THR A 169 6.73 -8.05 -10.06
CA THR A 169 6.70 -6.70 -9.51
C THR A 169 6.66 -6.73 -7.99
N ARG A 170 5.82 -7.57 -7.38
CA ARG A 170 5.69 -7.75 -5.92
C ARG A 170 6.92 -8.41 -5.28
N SER A 171 7.77 -9.05 -6.07
CA SER A 171 9.05 -9.58 -5.57
C SER A 171 10.07 -8.48 -5.26
N ARG A 172 9.84 -7.26 -5.76
CA ARG A 172 10.57 -6.06 -5.36
C ARG A 172 9.81 -5.33 -4.27
N VAL A 173 10.13 -5.65 -3.04
CA VAL A 173 9.46 -5.04 -1.87
C VAL A 173 9.93 -3.61 -1.71
N LYS A 174 8.99 -2.66 -1.63
CA LYS A 174 9.26 -1.22 -1.52
C LYS A 174 8.62 -0.63 -0.27
N SER A 175 9.22 0.46 0.23
CA SER A 175 8.65 1.19 1.36
C SER A 175 7.32 1.87 0.97
N PRO A 176 6.24 1.66 1.73
CA PRO A 176 4.96 2.32 1.51
C PRO A 176 4.93 3.79 1.96
N LEU A 177 5.87 4.18 2.82
CA LEU A 177 5.99 5.54 3.38
C LEU A 177 7.44 5.97 3.52
N ALA A 178 7.67 7.26 3.65
CA ALA A 178 8.95 7.80 4.12
C ALA A 178 9.01 7.70 5.64
N GLY A 179 10.18 7.32 6.20
CA GLY A 179 10.33 7.18 7.65
C GLY A 179 11.67 6.61 8.04
N THR A 180 11.79 6.17 9.29
CA THR A 180 13.00 5.55 9.85
C THR A 180 12.77 4.05 10.02
N ILE A 181 13.76 3.25 9.65
CA ILE A 181 13.76 1.80 9.87
C ILE A 181 14.00 1.56 11.36
N ILE A 182 12.98 0.98 12.03
CA ILE A 182 13.02 0.74 13.49
C ILE A 182 13.57 -0.65 13.79
N GLU A 183 13.18 -1.64 12.99
CA GLU A 183 13.51 -3.04 13.28
C GLU A 183 13.58 -3.86 11.99
N LYS A 184 14.55 -4.77 11.92
CA LYS A 184 14.71 -5.75 10.85
C LYS A 184 14.28 -7.13 11.33
N TYR A 185 13.51 -7.84 10.51
CA TYR A 185 13.03 -9.19 10.79
C TYR A 185 13.63 -10.26 9.89
N SER A 186 14.39 -9.85 8.87
CA SER A 186 15.00 -10.76 7.88
C SER A 186 16.34 -10.25 7.39
N GLU A 187 17.11 -11.15 6.76
CA GLU A 187 18.42 -10.85 6.17
C GLU A 187 18.52 -11.38 4.73
N ALA A 188 19.49 -10.84 3.97
CA ALA A 188 19.81 -11.37 2.65
C ALA A 188 20.25 -12.84 2.74
N GLY A 189 19.79 -13.68 1.80
CA GLY A 189 20.05 -15.12 1.77
C GLY A 189 18.99 -15.96 2.47
N GLU A 190 18.15 -15.39 3.33
CA GLU A 190 17.05 -16.12 3.98
C GLU A 190 15.93 -16.48 3.01
N MET A 191 15.17 -17.52 3.38
CA MET A 191 13.89 -17.83 2.74
C MET A 191 12.77 -17.03 3.38
N THR A 192 11.93 -16.42 2.54
CA THR A 192 10.71 -15.72 2.98
C THR A 192 9.47 -16.35 2.37
N ALA A 193 8.32 -16.04 2.97
CA ALA A 193 7.01 -16.41 2.47
C ALA A 193 6.09 -15.18 2.45
N ALA A 194 5.06 -15.20 1.62
CA ALA A 194 4.06 -14.14 1.60
C ALA A 194 3.47 -13.91 2.99
N GLY A 195 3.44 -12.65 3.45
CA GLY A 195 3.01 -12.24 4.79
C GLY A 195 4.11 -12.25 5.86
N LYS A 196 5.32 -12.80 5.60
CA LYS A 196 6.42 -12.75 6.58
C LYS A 196 6.92 -11.31 6.72
N PRO A 197 6.98 -10.74 7.95
CA PRO A 197 7.56 -9.42 8.19
C PRO A 197 9.01 -9.35 7.71
N LEU A 198 9.38 -8.23 7.09
CA LEU A 198 10.74 -7.94 6.65
C LEU A 198 11.36 -6.81 7.46
N VAL A 199 10.65 -5.68 7.58
CA VAL A 199 11.10 -4.51 8.33
C VAL A 199 9.91 -3.80 8.97
N LYS A 200 10.19 -3.06 10.04
CA LYS A 200 9.29 -2.09 10.66
C LYS A 200 9.81 -0.70 10.37
N ILE A 201 8.96 0.16 9.84
CA ILE A 201 9.26 1.55 9.51
C ILE A 201 8.33 2.45 10.31
N ALA A 202 8.86 3.51 10.92
CA ALA A 202 8.09 4.50 11.64
C ALA A 202 8.22 5.87 10.97
N ASP A 203 7.10 6.56 10.82
CA ASP A 203 7.10 7.99 10.52
C ASP A 203 7.34 8.75 11.82
N LEU A 204 8.56 9.29 11.95
CA LEU A 204 8.97 10.08 13.11
C LEU A 204 8.80 11.58 12.90
N SER A 205 8.29 12.05 11.77
CA SER A 205 8.08 13.49 11.50
C SER A 205 6.94 14.07 12.33
N LEU A 206 5.89 13.25 12.55
CA LEU A 206 4.75 13.55 13.40
C LEU A 206 4.60 12.44 14.43
N VAL A 207 4.89 12.75 15.68
CA VAL A 207 4.75 11.80 16.79
C VAL A 207 3.51 12.10 17.61
N LYS A 208 2.97 11.10 18.28
CA LYS A 208 1.77 11.18 19.11
C LYS A 208 2.16 10.99 20.55
N LEU A 209 1.98 12.02 21.40
CA LEU A 209 2.11 11.86 22.83
C LEU A 209 0.78 11.34 23.39
N LYS A 210 0.75 10.09 23.84
CA LYS A 210 -0.38 9.49 24.53
C LYS A 210 -0.23 9.74 26.04
N VAL A 211 -1.06 10.64 26.59
CA VAL A 211 -1.08 10.97 28.01
C VAL A 211 -2.38 10.51 28.67
N TYR A 212 -2.35 10.43 29.98
CA TYR A 212 -3.51 10.02 30.77
C TYR A 212 -3.96 11.14 31.71
N VAL A 213 -5.24 11.47 31.64
CA VAL A 213 -5.86 12.55 32.45
C VAL A 213 -6.96 11.98 33.34
N SER A 214 -7.21 12.66 34.47
CA SER A 214 -8.32 12.35 35.36
C SER A 214 -9.67 12.79 34.78
N GLY A 215 -10.77 12.24 35.28
CA GLY A 215 -12.13 12.66 34.89
C GLY A 215 -12.40 14.15 35.18
N ALA A 216 -11.77 14.74 36.19
CA ALA A 216 -11.90 16.17 36.50
C ALA A 216 -11.20 17.05 35.43
N GLN A 217 -10.06 16.63 34.91
CA GLN A 217 -9.34 17.34 33.86
C GLN A 217 -10.03 17.19 32.49
N LEU A 218 -10.67 16.04 32.24
CA LEU A 218 -11.31 15.73 30.96
C LEU A 218 -12.31 16.81 30.52
N GLY A 219 -13.10 17.35 31.45
CA GLY A 219 -14.10 18.40 31.19
C GLY A 219 -13.50 19.73 30.68
N LEU A 220 -12.21 19.94 30.84
CA LEU A 220 -11.50 21.16 30.45
C LEU A 220 -10.83 21.04 29.07
N LEU A 221 -10.75 19.82 28.54
CA LEU A 221 -10.03 19.54 27.30
C LEU A 221 -10.96 19.50 26.09
N LYS A 222 -10.48 20.01 24.95
CA LYS A 222 -11.21 20.03 23.68
C LYS A 222 -10.34 19.50 22.55
N LEU A 223 -10.96 18.81 21.60
CA LEU A 223 -10.31 18.44 20.35
C LEU A 223 -9.84 19.71 19.62
N GLY A 224 -8.61 19.66 19.07
CA GLY A 224 -8.00 20.79 18.39
C GLY A 224 -7.35 21.82 19.34
N GLN A 225 -7.46 21.65 20.65
CA GLN A 225 -6.82 22.54 21.63
C GLN A 225 -5.30 22.45 21.52
N GLN A 226 -4.63 23.60 21.50
CA GLN A 226 -3.17 23.71 21.55
C GLN A 226 -2.71 23.51 23.01
N CYS A 227 -1.61 22.80 23.17
CA CYS A 227 -0.98 22.56 24.46
C CYS A 227 0.53 22.58 24.33
N LYS A 228 1.23 22.68 25.45
CA LYS A 228 2.70 22.55 25.50
C LYS A 228 3.06 21.12 25.86
N VAL A 229 4.00 20.57 25.13
CA VAL A 229 4.55 19.24 25.39
C VAL A 229 6.00 19.38 25.78
N ARG A 230 6.44 18.63 26.79
CA ARG A 230 7.81 18.66 27.29
C ARG A 230 8.43 17.27 27.24
N THR A 231 9.71 17.22 26.92
CA THR A 231 10.56 16.05 27.09
C THR A 231 11.76 16.42 27.96
N ASP A 232 12.27 15.47 28.72
CA ASP A 232 13.51 15.66 29.49
C ASP A 232 14.71 15.83 28.55
N ASN A 233 15.57 16.82 28.83
CA ASN A 233 16.78 17.07 28.04
C ASN A 233 18.08 16.56 28.71
N GLY A 234 17.96 15.81 29.81
CA GLY A 234 19.09 15.21 30.54
C GLY A 234 19.98 16.19 31.32
N LYS A 235 19.68 17.53 31.30
CA LYS A 235 20.47 18.60 31.98
C LYS A 235 19.62 19.43 32.93
N LYS A 236 18.73 18.83 33.70
CA LYS A 236 17.76 19.52 34.58
C LYS A 236 16.89 20.55 33.86
N GLY A 237 16.60 20.35 32.60
CA GLY A 237 15.75 21.20 31.79
C GLY A 237 14.85 20.37 30.89
N TYR A 238 14.00 21.06 30.13
CA TYR A 238 13.03 20.44 29.23
C TYR A 238 13.19 21.00 27.82
N ASN A 239 13.04 20.15 26.82
CA ASN A 239 12.71 20.57 25.48
C ASN A 239 11.21 20.80 25.40
N ILE A 240 10.79 21.91 24.80
CA ILE A 240 9.37 22.31 24.73
C ILE A 240 8.94 22.28 23.27
N PHE A 241 7.84 21.57 23.02
CA PHE A 241 7.20 21.42 21.72
C PHE A 241 5.77 21.94 21.77
N GLY A 242 5.27 22.44 20.66
CA GLY A 242 3.84 22.70 20.48
C GLY A 242 3.11 21.40 20.14
N GLY A 243 2.02 21.13 20.86
CA GLY A 243 1.15 19.99 20.60
C GLY A 243 -0.29 20.40 20.30
N THR A 244 -1.01 19.54 19.60
CA THR A 244 -2.46 19.71 19.32
C THR A 244 -3.19 18.45 19.76
N ILE A 245 -4.22 18.59 20.58
CA ILE A 245 -5.06 17.45 21.01
C ILE A 245 -5.82 16.93 19.79
N ASN A 246 -5.49 15.71 19.38
CA ASN A 246 -6.11 15.04 18.22
C ASN A 246 -7.19 14.03 18.62
N TYR A 247 -7.06 13.41 19.80
CA TYR A 247 -8.01 12.40 20.25
C TYR A 247 -8.19 12.45 21.78
N ILE A 248 -9.43 12.26 22.23
CA ILE A 248 -9.80 12.12 23.64
C ILE A 248 -10.63 10.85 23.74
N SER A 249 -10.17 9.89 24.57
CA SER A 249 -10.87 8.62 24.76
C SER A 249 -12.24 8.82 25.40
N GLY A 250 -13.29 8.23 24.80
CA GLY A 250 -14.63 8.16 25.39
C GLY A 250 -14.80 7.05 26.44
N LYS A 251 -13.75 6.24 26.67
CA LYS A 251 -13.75 5.15 27.65
C LYS A 251 -12.64 5.36 28.65
N ALA A 252 -12.96 5.12 29.93
CA ALA A 252 -11.94 5.08 30.98
C ALA A 252 -11.06 3.86 30.83
N GLU A 253 -9.76 4.04 31.02
CA GLU A 253 -8.75 3.01 31.10
C GLU A 253 -8.22 2.90 32.53
N PHE A 254 -7.68 1.76 32.89
CA PHE A 254 -6.94 1.61 34.14
C PHE A 254 -5.53 2.19 33.96
N THR A 255 -5.02 2.87 34.97
CA THR A 255 -3.61 3.34 34.93
C THR A 255 -2.68 2.17 34.65
N PRO A 256 -1.75 2.28 33.70
CA PRO A 256 -0.84 1.17 33.34
C PRO A 256 0.22 0.85 34.40
N LYS A 257 0.02 1.20 35.66
CA LYS A 257 0.92 0.87 36.77
C LYS A 257 0.62 -0.51 37.34
N ILE A 258 1.66 -1.32 37.46
CA ILE A 258 1.65 -2.57 38.25
C ILE A 258 1.51 -2.15 39.72
N ILE A 259 0.37 -2.48 40.34
CA ILE A 259 0.04 -2.16 41.74
C ILE A 259 0.97 -2.97 42.63
N GLN A 260 1.80 -2.32 43.45
CA GLN A 260 2.68 -2.98 44.41
C GLN A 260 2.18 -2.86 45.88
N THR A 261 1.14 -2.11 46.16
CA THR A 261 0.64 -1.97 47.54
C THR A 261 -0.89 -1.94 47.63
N LYS A 262 -1.45 -2.35 48.81
CA LYS A 262 -2.89 -2.43 49.11
C LYS A 262 -3.60 -1.08 49.13
N GLU A 263 -2.90 0.05 49.12
CA GLU A 263 -3.45 1.38 49.31
C GLU A 263 -3.58 2.22 48.04
N GLU A 264 -2.98 1.81 46.92
CA GLU A 264 -3.16 2.47 45.62
C GLU A 264 -4.48 2.03 44.98
N ARG A 265 -5.53 2.80 45.17
CA ARG A 265 -6.82 2.62 44.50
C ARG A 265 -6.60 2.80 42.99
N VAL A 266 -7.09 1.83 42.22
CA VAL A 266 -7.17 1.93 40.77
C VAL A 266 -7.92 3.18 40.38
N THR A 267 -7.24 4.17 39.85
CA THR A 267 -7.87 5.43 39.42
C THR A 267 -8.20 5.29 37.93
N PHE A 268 -9.46 5.54 37.59
CA PHE A 268 -9.87 5.62 36.19
C PHE A 268 -9.26 6.87 35.57
N VAL A 269 -8.63 6.67 34.41
CA VAL A 269 -8.03 7.74 33.64
C VAL A 269 -8.53 7.66 32.18
N TYR A 270 -8.42 8.76 31.47
CA TYR A 270 -8.79 8.84 30.06
C TYR A 270 -7.56 9.12 29.24
N ALA A 271 -7.37 8.34 28.17
CA ALA A 271 -6.27 8.56 27.26
C ALA A 271 -6.56 9.78 26.37
N VAL A 272 -5.57 10.65 26.25
CA VAL A 272 -5.57 11.82 25.36
C VAL A 272 -4.36 11.71 24.45
N THR A 273 -4.57 11.83 23.15
CA THR A 273 -3.48 11.81 22.16
C THR A 273 -3.25 13.22 21.63
N ILE A 274 -1.99 13.63 21.67
CA ILE A 274 -1.51 14.95 21.25
C ILE A 274 -0.55 14.76 20.09
N ASP A 275 -0.86 15.37 18.95
CA ASP A 275 0.04 15.38 17.80
C ASP A 275 1.13 16.42 18.02
N VAL A 276 2.39 16.01 17.83
CA VAL A 276 3.58 16.81 18.05
C VAL A 276 4.48 16.72 16.83
N LYS A 277 4.82 17.86 16.24
CA LYS A 277 5.85 17.90 15.18
C LYS A 277 7.22 17.65 15.82
N ASN A 278 7.91 16.65 15.30
CA ASN A 278 9.21 16.23 15.77
C ASN A 278 10.33 16.90 14.96
N ASP A 279 11.37 17.33 15.62
CA ASP A 279 12.61 17.85 15.04
C ASP A 279 13.71 16.77 14.89
N GLY A 280 13.34 15.49 15.13
CA GLY A 280 14.25 14.34 15.11
C GLY A 280 14.76 13.92 16.49
N THR A 281 14.51 14.72 17.53
CA THR A 281 14.97 14.43 18.90
C THR A 281 14.07 13.46 19.65
N ILE A 282 12.78 13.44 19.34
CA ILE A 282 11.80 12.55 19.99
C ILE A 282 11.85 11.17 19.32
N LYS A 283 11.94 10.13 20.13
CA LYS A 283 11.90 8.73 19.69
C LYS A 283 10.61 8.06 20.19
N SER A 284 10.13 7.03 19.48
CA SER A 284 9.03 6.19 19.94
C SER A 284 9.37 5.55 21.29
N GLY A 285 8.41 5.54 22.22
CA GLY A 285 8.59 5.05 23.58
C GLY A 285 9.20 6.04 24.58
N MET A 286 9.67 7.23 24.17
CA MET A 286 10.17 8.25 25.09
C MET A 286 9.04 8.76 26.01
N PRO A 287 9.33 9.03 27.31
CA PRO A 287 8.39 9.69 28.17
C PRO A 287 8.20 11.16 27.78
N GLY A 288 6.99 11.66 27.99
CA GLY A 288 6.64 13.05 27.74
C GLY A 288 5.58 13.56 28.69
N GLU A 289 5.50 14.87 28.79
CA GLU A 289 4.59 15.58 29.68
C GLU A 289 3.76 16.58 28.88
N ALA A 290 2.49 16.74 29.25
CA ALA A 290 1.61 17.72 28.65
C ALA A 290 1.19 18.78 29.68
N ILE A 291 1.08 20.03 29.21
CA ILE A 291 0.55 21.19 29.95
C ILE A 291 -0.57 21.77 29.07
N PHE A 292 -1.78 21.74 29.58
CA PHE A 292 -3.01 22.13 28.86
C PHE A 292 -3.40 23.58 29.03
#